data_e8366e538b6c367514969cf260fd4ec1
#
_entry.id   e8366e538b6c367514969cf260fd4ec1
#
_cell.length_a   1.000
_cell.length_b   1.000
_cell.length_c   1.000
_cell.angle_alpha   90.00
_cell.angle_beta   90.00
_cell.angle_gamma   90.00
#
_symmetry.space_group_name_H-M   'P 1'
#
loop_
_entity.id
_entity.type
_entity.pdbx_description
1 polymer ?
#
loop_
_entity_poly.entity_id
_entity_poly.type
_entity_poly.pdbx_seq_one_letter_code
_entity_poly.pdbx_strand_id
1 'polypeptide(L)'
;FFQAEDGIRDVAVTGVQTCALPILELLKSVSFKSLVANCPHCFNTIKNEYPALGGDYEVIHHAELLTHLVKNGRLRPGFNYKGTVTYHDPCYLGRHNRIILEPRTVLAAIPGVTQVEMGRCREKGFCCGAGGARMWLEENIGKRVNMERTEEALGTGADIVSTACPFCMIMLDDAVKANGKGDEVSVMDISQVVEKSLG
;
A
#
# COMPACT_ATOMS: atom_id res chain seq x y z
N PHE A 1 -2.74 -24.77 9.66
CA PHE A 1 -1.38 -24.70 9.09
C PHE A 1 -0.99 -26.11 8.73
N PHE A 2 -1.04 -26.44 7.46
CA PHE A 2 -0.44 -27.68 6.98
C PHE A 2 0.95 -27.33 6.44
N GLN A 3 1.98 -27.78 7.13
CA GLN A 3 3.31 -27.77 6.58
C GLN A 3 3.36 -28.90 5.54
N ALA A 4 3.77 -28.57 4.33
CA ALA A 4 4.04 -29.54 3.28
C ALA A 4 5.41 -30.15 3.53
N GLU A 5 5.56 -30.94 4.61
CA GLU A 5 6.84 -31.56 4.95
C GLU A 5 7.12 -32.83 4.15
N ASP A 6 6.14 -33.41 3.45
CA ASP A 6 6.29 -34.73 2.85
C ASP A 6 6.14 -34.76 1.32
N GLY A 7 6.32 -33.64 0.64
CA GLY A 7 6.22 -33.66 -0.83
C GLY A 7 4.82 -33.97 -1.36
N ILE A 8 3.84 -34.16 -0.51
CA ILE A 8 2.44 -34.27 -0.85
C ILE A 8 1.93 -32.85 -1.04
N ARG A 9 2.21 -32.31 -2.19
CA ARG A 9 1.36 -31.24 -2.72
C ARG A 9 0.04 -31.87 -3.08
N ASP A 10 -0.75 -32.15 -2.09
CA ASP A 10 -2.14 -32.39 -2.32
C ASP A 10 -2.68 -31.11 -2.98
N VAL A 11 -3.29 -31.25 -4.12
CA VAL A 11 -3.98 -30.17 -4.83
C VAL A 11 -5.17 -29.64 -4.00
N ALA A 12 -5.42 -30.27 -2.89
CA ALA A 12 -6.44 -29.94 -1.94
C ALA A 12 -5.97 -28.85 -0.96
N VAL A 13 -6.48 -27.66 -1.17
CA VAL A 13 -6.76 -26.66 -0.15
C VAL A 13 -5.58 -26.24 0.72
N THR A 14 -4.71 -25.42 0.16
CA THR A 14 -3.86 -24.54 0.98
C THR A 14 -4.75 -23.51 1.71
N GLY A 15 -4.31 -22.97 2.85
CA GLY A 15 -5.09 -21.93 3.57
C GLY A 15 -5.44 -20.73 2.69
N VAL A 16 -4.66 -20.43 1.66
CA VAL A 16 -4.94 -19.41 0.63
C VAL A 16 -6.16 -19.81 -0.21
N GLN A 17 -6.27 -21.06 -0.65
CA GLN A 17 -7.42 -21.57 -1.41
C GLN A 17 -8.69 -21.52 -0.58
N THR A 18 -8.64 -21.85 0.71
CA THR A 18 -9.80 -21.82 1.61
C THR A 18 -10.41 -20.43 1.74
N CYS A 19 -9.59 -19.38 1.74
CA CYS A 19 -10.08 -17.99 1.77
C CYS A 19 -10.46 -17.48 0.37
N ALA A 20 -9.76 -17.90 -0.69
CA ALA A 20 -9.96 -17.42 -2.04
C ALA A 20 -11.27 -17.93 -2.67
N LEU A 21 -11.64 -19.20 -2.45
CA LEU A 21 -12.82 -19.79 -3.09
C LEU A 21 -14.14 -19.09 -2.71
N PRO A 22 -14.45 -18.82 -1.43
CA PRO A 22 -15.66 -18.06 -1.07
C PRO A 22 -15.65 -16.63 -1.66
N ILE A 23 -14.49 -15.98 -1.73
CA ILE A 23 -14.37 -14.65 -2.33
C ILE A 23 -14.64 -14.72 -3.84
N LEU A 24 -14.11 -15.73 -4.52
CA LEU A 24 -14.37 -15.95 -5.95
C LEU A 24 -15.85 -16.21 -6.25
N GLU A 25 -16.51 -17.02 -5.42
CA GLU A 25 -17.95 -17.26 -5.55
C GLU A 25 -18.76 -15.98 -5.38
N LEU A 26 -18.40 -15.17 -4.39
CA LEU A 26 -19.02 -13.86 -4.17
C LEU A 26 -18.78 -12.92 -5.37
N LEU A 27 -17.55 -12.82 -5.85
CA LEU A 27 -17.22 -11.97 -7.01
C LEU A 27 -17.97 -12.41 -8.28
N LYS A 28 -18.15 -13.71 -8.50
CA LYS A 28 -18.95 -14.25 -9.61
C LYS A 28 -20.44 -13.90 -9.50
N SER A 29 -20.95 -13.67 -8.32
CA SER A 29 -22.37 -13.30 -8.12
C SER A 29 -22.67 -11.83 -8.37
N VAL A 30 -21.64 -10.98 -8.53
CA VAL A 30 -21.76 -9.53 -8.71
C VAL A 30 -21.33 -9.12 -10.11
N SER A 31 -22.09 -8.25 -10.75
CA SER A 31 -21.72 -7.67 -12.05
C SER A 31 -20.92 -6.36 -11.82
N PHE A 32 -19.68 -6.34 -12.30
CA PHE A 32 -18.81 -5.15 -12.28
C PHE A 32 -17.90 -5.16 -13.51
N LYS A 33 -17.38 -3.99 -13.87
CA LYS A 33 -16.42 -3.86 -14.99
C LYS A 33 -15.00 -4.08 -14.51
N SER A 34 -14.61 -3.40 -13.45
CA SER A 34 -13.26 -3.44 -12.88
C SER A 34 -13.34 -3.46 -11.37
N LEU A 35 -12.39 -4.12 -10.74
CA LEU A 35 -12.26 -4.19 -9.29
C LEU A 35 -11.14 -3.23 -8.85
N VAL A 36 -11.46 -2.31 -7.93
CA VAL A 36 -10.48 -1.39 -7.37
C VAL A 36 -10.04 -1.89 -6.01
N ALA A 37 -8.75 -2.15 -5.84
CA ALA A 37 -8.18 -2.56 -4.58
C ALA A 37 -7.32 -1.43 -3.98
N ASN A 38 -7.49 -1.13 -2.69
CA ASN A 38 -6.65 -0.19 -1.95
C ASN A 38 -5.46 -0.87 -1.27
N CYS A 39 -5.50 -2.20 -1.13
CA CYS A 39 -4.42 -2.99 -0.56
C CYS A 39 -3.60 -3.64 -1.67
N PRO A 40 -2.29 -3.39 -1.77
CA PRO A 40 -1.44 -3.99 -2.80
C PRO A 40 -1.36 -5.51 -2.71
N HIS A 41 -1.56 -6.10 -1.52
CA HIS A 41 -1.61 -7.55 -1.36
C HIS A 41 -2.88 -8.12 -1.99
N CYS A 42 -4.06 -7.53 -1.69
CA CYS A 42 -5.32 -7.92 -2.32
C CYS A 42 -5.27 -7.72 -3.84
N PHE A 43 -4.73 -6.57 -4.29
CA PHE A 43 -4.50 -6.29 -5.69
C PHE A 43 -3.67 -7.39 -6.37
N ASN A 44 -2.52 -7.74 -5.77
CA ASN A 44 -1.63 -8.77 -6.31
C ASN A 44 -2.32 -10.13 -6.36
N THR A 45 -2.95 -10.55 -5.27
CA THR A 45 -3.59 -11.86 -5.16
C THR A 45 -4.75 -11.99 -6.15
N ILE A 46 -5.64 -11.01 -6.22
CA ILE A 46 -6.80 -11.08 -7.13
C ILE A 46 -6.33 -11.03 -8.60
N LYS A 47 -5.37 -10.16 -8.91
CA LYS A 47 -4.88 -9.98 -10.28
C LYS A 47 -4.03 -11.14 -10.78
N ASN A 48 -3.10 -11.64 -9.95
CA ASN A 48 -2.03 -12.54 -10.40
C ASN A 48 -2.22 -13.99 -9.96
N GLU A 49 -2.99 -14.25 -8.89
CA GLU A 49 -3.14 -15.59 -8.32
C GLU A 49 -4.54 -16.18 -8.55
N TYR A 50 -5.60 -15.37 -8.51
CA TYR A 50 -6.98 -15.84 -8.75
C TYR A 50 -7.23 -16.40 -10.17
N PRO A 51 -6.53 -15.99 -11.23
CA PRO A 51 -6.68 -16.64 -12.53
C PRO A 51 -6.43 -18.15 -12.49
N ALA A 52 -5.49 -18.61 -11.68
CA ALA A 52 -5.21 -20.04 -11.47
C ALA A 52 -6.39 -20.80 -10.81
N LEU A 53 -7.30 -20.06 -10.15
CA LEU A 53 -8.49 -20.59 -9.50
C LEU A 53 -9.78 -20.32 -10.29
N GLY A 54 -9.65 -19.85 -11.54
CA GLY A 54 -10.78 -19.54 -12.44
C GLY A 54 -11.44 -18.18 -12.17
N GLY A 55 -10.72 -17.24 -11.57
CA GLY A 55 -11.15 -15.85 -11.32
C GLY A 55 -10.31 -14.86 -12.10
N ASP A 56 -10.66 -14.59 -13.37
CA ASP A 56 -10.01 -13.60 -14.21
C ASP A 56 -10.78 -12.29 -14.17
N TYR A 57 -10.21 -11.26 -13.56
CA TYR A 57 -10.86 -9.97 -13.34
C TYR A 57 -9.95 -8.83 -13.79
N GLU A 58 -10.55 -7.76 -14.32
CA GLU A 58 -9.84 -6.50 -14.47
C GLU A 58 -9.66 -5.86 -13.09
N VAL A 59 -8.45 -5.92 -12.56
CA VAL A 59 -8.10 -5.38 -11.24
C VAL A 59 -7.15 -4.22 -11.40
N ILE A 60 -7.48 -3.10 -10.76
CA ILE A 60 -6.63 -1.91 -10.70
C ILE A 60 -6.37 -1.53 -9.24
N HIS A 61 -5.18 -1.03 -8.96
CA HIS A 61 -4.90 -0.45 -7.65
C HIS A 61 -5.45 0.98 -7.57
N HIS A 62 -5.90 1.42 -6.38
CA HIS A 62 -6.47 2.78 -6.24
C HIS A 62 -5.52 3.89 -6.67
N ALA A 63 -4.20 3.70 -6.53
CA ALA A 63 -3.19 4.64 -7.03
C ALA A 63 -3.23 4.80 -8.57
N GLU A 64 -3.49 3.72 -9.30
CA GLU A 64 -3.66 3.75 -10.76
C GLU A 64 -4.95 4.48 -11.13
N LEU A 65 -6.06 4.18 -10.39
CA LEU A 65 -7.33 4.86 -10.60
C LEU A 65 -7.20 6.38 -10.37
N LEU A 66 -6.63 6.78 -9.24
CA LEU A 66 -6.42 8.20 -8.92
C LEU A 66 -5.56 8.89 -9.98
N THR A 67 -4.47 8.24 -10.41
CA THR A 67 -3.62 8.74 -11.49
C THR A 67 -4.40 8.94 -12.79
N HIS A 68 -5.23 7.97 -13.15
CA HIS A 68 -6.08 8.06 -14.35
C HIS A 68 -7.08 9.21 -14.25
N LEU A 69 -7.73 9.37 -13.10
CA LEU A 69 -8.70 10.44 -12.87
C LEU A 69 -8.05 11.84 -12.91
N VAL A 70 -6.86 11.98 -12.33
CA VAL A 70 -6.08 13.23 -12.37
C VAL A 70 -5.66 13.56 -13.80
N LYS A 71 -5.04 12.61 -14.53
CA LYS A 71 -4.56 12.81 -15.90
C LYS A 71 -5.69 13.20 -16.87
N ASN A 72 -6.89 12.66 -16.67
CA ASN A 72 -8.06 12.95 -17.49
C ASN A 72 -8.87 14.17 -17.00
N GLY A 73 -8.39 14.88 -15.99
CA GLY A 73 -9.05 16.06 -15.43
C GLY A 73 -10.40 15.79 -14.76
N ARG A 74 -10.70 14.52 -14.46
CA ARG A 74 -11.91 14.10 -13.73
C ARG A 74 -11.77 14.25 -12.22
N LEU A 75 -10.54 14.24 -11.70
CA LEU A 75 -10.18 14.57 -10.33
C LEU A 75 -9.25 15.78 -10.39
N ARG A 76 -9.66 16.87 -9.77
CA ARG A 76 -8.95 18.15 -9.78
C ARG A 76 -8.71 18.60 -8.35
N PRO A 77 -7.57 18.24 -7.75
CA PRO A 77 -7.18 18.82 -6.47
C PRO A 77 -7.11 20.35 -6.62
N GLY A 78 -7.92 21.08 -5.88
CA GLY A 78 -8.06 22.54 -6.04
C GLY A 78 -7.58 23.35 -4.85
N PHE A 79 -7.59 22.75 -3.66
CA PHE A 79 -7.12 23.41 -2.45
C PHE A 79 -5.61 23.32 -2.31
N ASN A 80 -4.99 24.46 -2.02
CA ASN A 80 -3.57 24.56 -1.79
C ASN A 80 -3.21 23.92 -0.44
N TYR A 81 -2.81 22.66 -0.47
CA TYR A 81 -2.30 21.97 0.70
C TYR A 81 -0.79 22.25 0.83
N LYS A 82 -0.43 23.31 1.58
CA LYS A 82 0.98 23.61 1.84
C LYS A 82 1.57 22.60 2.83
N GLY A 83 2.41 21.73 2.34
CA GLY A 83 3.10 20.74 3.18
C GLY A 83 4.11 19.92 2.40
N THR A 84 5.04 19.37 3.14
CA THR A 84 6.06 18.47 2.61
C THR A 84 5.62 17.03 2.81
N VAL A 85 5.63 16.25 1.74
CA VAL A 85 5.18 14.85 1.74
C VAL A 85 6.34 13.94 1.34
N THR A 86 6.63 12.93 2.13
CA THR A 86 7.47 11.81 1.72
C THR A 86 6.61 10.58 1.44
N TYR A 87 7.00 9.79 0.43
CA TYR A 87 6.22 8.62 0.04
C TYR A 87 6.93 7.31 0.38
N HIS A 88 6.27 6.46 1.12
CA HIS A 88 6.71 5.09 1.36
C HIS A 88 6.18 4.17 0.27
N ASP A 89 7.10 3.54 -0.47
CA ASP A 89 6.78 2.56 -1.51
C ASP A 89 6.38 1.21 -0.90
N PRO A 90 5.11 0.79 -0.97
CA PRO A 90 4.70 -0.54 -0.52
C PRO A 90 5.35 -1.61 -1.40
N CYS A 91 5.92 -2.64 -0.78
CA CYS A 91 6.68 -3.66 -1.50
C CYS A 91 5.85 -4.40 -2.56
N TYR A 92 4.60 -4.75 -2.26
CA TYR A 92 3.71 -5.40 -3.22
C TYR A 92 3.25 -4.48 -4.35
N LEU A 93 3.20 -3.16 -4.13
CA LEU A 93 2.88 -2.22 -5.18
C LEU A 93 4.09 -1.96 -6.09
N GLY A 94 5.19 -1.48 -5.50
CA GLY A 94 6.38 -1.05 -6.26
C GLY A 94 7.24 -2.21 -6.72
N ARG A 95 7.59 -3.15 -5.82
CA ARG A 95 8.54 -4.23 -6.15
C ARG A 95 7.90 -5.37 -6.93
N HIS A 96 6.72 -5.84 -6.52
CA HIS A 96 6.05 -6.96 -7.17
C HIS A 96 5.28 -6.53 -8.43
N ASN A 97 4.56 -5.41 -8.38
CA ASN A 97 3.68 -4.98 -9.46
C ASN A 97 4.21 -3.79 -10.27
N ARG A 98 5.39 -3.25 -9.96
CA ARG A 98 6.07 -2.16 -10.68
C ARG A 98 5.30 -0.84 -10.78
N ILE A 99 4.32 -0.63 -9.89
CA ILE A 99 3.55 0.61 -9.79
C ILE A 99 4.29 1.55 -8.84
N ILE A 100 5.08 2.47 -9.40
CA ILE A 100 6.02 3.35 -8.68
C ILE A 100 5.73 4.83 -8.93
N LEU A 101 5.40 5.16 -10.18
CA LEU A 101 5.21 6.55 -10.60
C LEU A 101 3.81 7.07 -10.31
N GLU A 102 2.82 6.18 -10.31
CA GLU A 102 1.41 6.52 -10.15
C GLU A 102 1.15 7.29 -8.84
N PRO A 103 1.58 6.81 -7.65
CA PRO A 103 1.39 7.56 -6.42
C PRO A 103 2.04 8.94 -6.45
N ARG A 104 3.23 9.04 -7.03
CA ARG A 104 3.96 10.32 -7.16
C ARG A 104 3.26 11.29 -8.10
N THR A 105 2.69 10.78 -9.18
CA THR A 105 1.88 11.58 -10.11
C THR A 105 0.65 12.17 -9.40
N VAL A 106 -0.01 11.38 -8.55
CA VAL A 106 -1.16 11.86 -7.76
C VAL A 106 -0.73 12.96 -6.80
N LEU A 107 0.33 12.73 -6.03
CA LEU A 107 0.84 13.73 -5.07
C LEU A 107 1.33 15.01 -5.76
N ALA A 108 1.97 14.89 -6.94
CA ALA A 108 2.43 16.04 -7.72
C ALA A 108 1.29 16.90 -8.28
N ALA A 109 0.10 16.33 -8.42
CA ALA A 109 -1.07 17.07 -8.91
C ALA A 109 -1.74 17.93 -7.82
N ILE A 110 -1.36 17.77 -6.56
CA ILE A 110 -1.94 18.52 -5.44
C ILE A 110 -1.21 19.86 -5.31
N PRO A 111 -1.90 21.01 -5.47
CA PRO A 111 -1.26 22.31 -5.34
C PRO A 111 -0.64 22.52 -3.97
N GLY A 112 0.59 23.02 -3.93
CA GLY A 112 1.30 23.35 -2.69
C GLY A 112 1.99 22.17 -1.99
N VAL A 113 1.81 20.94 -2.46
CA VAL A 113 2.56 19.77 -1.97
C VAL A 113 3.99 19.81 -2.51
N THR A 114 4.96 19.72 -1.61
CA THR A 114 6.37 19.50 -1.95
C THR A 114 6.72 18.04 -1.67
N GLN A 115 7.12 17.28 -2.68
CA GLN A 115 7.54 15.89 -2.50
C GLN A 115 9.03 15.82 -2.17
N VAL A 116 9.37 15.05 -1.13
CA VAL A 116 10.74 14.70 -0.76
C VAL A 116 10.88 13.18 -0.72
N GLU A 117 11.97 12.66 -1.27
CA GLU A 117 12.18 11.22 -1.32
C GLU A 117 13.05 10.76 -0.13
N MET A 118 12.74 9.59 0.39
CA MET A 118 13.62 8.87 1.31
C MET A 118 14.84 8.30 0.53
N GLY A 119 15.94 8.05 1.20
CA GLY A 119 17.14 7.47 0.57
C GLY A 119 16.89 6.11 -0.07
N ARG A 120 16.07 5.28 0.61
CA ARG A 120 15.62 3.95 0.10
C ARG A 120 14.20 4.07 -0.42
N CYS A 121 14.03 4.48 -1.67
CA CYS A 121 12.74 4.69 -2.32
C CYS A 121 12.62 3.92 -3.64
N ARG A 122 11.44 3.91 -4.22
CA ARG A 122 11.11 3.27 -5.50
C ARG A 122 11.46 1.79 -5.49
N GLU A 123 12.22 1.27 -6.46
CA GLU A 123 12.64 -0.13 -6.56
C GLU A 123 13.49 -0.58 -5.36
N LYS A 124 14.19 0.36 -4.73
CA LYS A 124 15.03 0.14 -3.53
C LYS A 124 14.28 0.41 -2.23
N GLY A 125 12.96 0.62 -2.30
CA GLY A 125 12.13 0.92 -1.15
C GLY A 125 12.34 -0.07 0.00
N PHE A 126 12.56 0.45 1.22
CA PHE A 126 12.72 -0.38 2.41
C PHE A 126 11.36 -0.82 2.94
N CYS A 127 11.29 -1.99 3.57
CA CYS A 127 10.05 -2.59 4.06
C CYS A 127 9.45 -1.79 5.23
N CYS A 128 8.10 -1.78 5.34
CA CYS A 128 7.40 -1.25 6.52
C CYS A 128 7.43 -2.19 7.73
N GLY A 129 7.85 -3.44 7.54
CA GLY A 129 7.92 -4.44 8.60
C GLY A 129 6.67 -5.30 8.80
N ALA A 130 5.58 -5.10 8.04
CA ALA A 130 4.36 -5.89 8.22
C ALA A 130 4.44 -7.33 7.68
N GLY A 131 5.31 -7.56 6.68
CA GLY A 131 5.39 -8.83 5.96
C GLY A 131 5.76 -10.02 6.82
N GLY A 132 5.38 -11.22 6.36
CA GLY A 132 5.64 -12.46 7.09
C GLY A 132 4.91 -12.56 8.44
N ALA A 133 3.73 -11.96 8.55
CA ALA A 133 2.95 -11.85 9.78
C ALA A 133 3.64 -11.10 10.94
N ARG A 134 4.75 -10.42 10.68
CA ARG A 134 5.51 -9.69 11.72
C ARG A 134 4.74 -8.57 12.40
N MET A 135 3.74 -8.01 11.74
CA MET A 135 2.84 -7.03 12.37
C MET A 135 2.09 -7.58 13.59
N TRP A 136 1.97 -8.91 13.71
CA TRP A 136 1.31 -9.60 14.81
C TRP A 136 2.28 -10.17 15.84
N LEU A 137 3.59 -10.04 15.60
CA LEU A 137 4.64 -10.56 16.44
C LEU A 137 5.38 -9.43 17.16
N GLU A 138 5.72 -9.67 18.41
CA GLU A 138 6.64 -8.79 19.14
C GLU A 138 8.07 -9.06 18.69
N GLU A 139 8.74 -8.07 18.14
CA GLU A 139 10.15 -8.14 17.78
C GLU A 139 11.00 -7.61 18.94
N ASN A 140 11.64 -8.55 19.66
CA ASN A 140 12.49 -8.24 20.83
C ASN A 140 13.99 -8.35 20.49
N ILE A 141 14.35 -8.64 19.24
CA ILE A 141 15.75 -8.81 18.82
C ILE A 141 16.12 -7.70 17.84
N GLY A 142 17.06 -6.86 18.24
CA GLY A 142 17.52 -5.75 17.43
C GLY A 142 16.49 -4.62 17.31
N LYS A 143 16.55 -3.89 16.20
CA LYS A 143 15.64 -2.77 15.91
C LYS A 143 14.50 -3.23 15.03
N ARG A 144 13.27 -2.91 15.41
CA ARG A 144 12.08 -3.22 14.60
C ARG A 144 12.18 -2.55 13.23
N VAL A 145 11.78 -3.28 12.19
CA VAL A 145 11.86 -2.81 10.79
C VAL A 145 11.06 -1.52 10.56
N ASN A 146 9.86 -1.42 11.16
CA ASN A 146 9.03 -0.21 11.04
C ASN A 146 9.70 1.01 11.69
N MET A 147 10.41 0.85 12.81
CA MET A 147 11.16 1.93 13.45
C MET A 147 12.28 2.44 12.54
N GLU A 148 13.08 1.52 11.97
CA GLU A 148 14.14 1.86 11.03
C GLU A 148 13.60 2.62 9.80
N ARG A 149 12.48 2.16 9.25
CA ARG A 149 11.85 2.82 8.10
C ARG A 149 11.28 4.18 8.45
N THR A 150 10.66 4.31 9.62
CA THR A 150 10.07 5.56 10.09
C THR A 150 11.13 6.61 10.39
N GLU A 151 12.27 6.24 10.99
CA GLU A 151 13.38 7.18 11.20
C GLU A 151 13.90 7.76 9.88
N GLU A 152 13.99 6.93 8.83
CA GLU A 152 14.36 7.40 7.49
C GLU A 152 13.32 8.39 6.95
N ALA A 153 12.02 8.12 7.16
CA ALA A 153 10.95 9.03 6.76
C ALA A 153 10.98 10.35 7.54
N LEU A 154 11.14 10.30 8.86
CA LEU A 154 11.27 11.47 9.72
C LEU A 154 12.51 12.30 9.36
N GLY A 155 13.61 11.64 8.98
CA GLY A 155 14.84 12.28 8.52
C GLY A 155 14.70 13.12 7.27
N THR A 156 13.60 12.99 6.50
CA THR A 156 13.29 13.84 5.34
C THR A 156 12.75 15.22 5.73
N GLY A 157 12.32 15.41 6.97
CA GLY A 157 11.64 16.62 7.44
C GLY A 157 10.23 16.81 6.86
N ALA A 158 9.60 15.73 6.39
CA ALA A 158 8.25 15.80 5.84
C ALA A 158 7.19 15.91 6.93
N ASP A 159 6.13 16.70 6.63
CA ASP A 159 4.94 16.84 7.50
C ASP A 159 4.02 15.61 7.39
N ILE A 160 4.08 14.93 6.23
CA ILE A 160 3.28 13.75 5.94
C ILE A 160 4.17 12.62 5.44
N VAL A 161 3.99 11.44 6.00
CA VAL A 161 4.45 10.18 5.44
C VAL A 161 3.29 9.53 4.71
N SER A 162 3.28 9.59 3.39
CA SER A 162 2.21 9.01 2.58
C SER A 162 2.57 7.60 2.11
N THR A 163 1.55 6.76 1.96
CA THR A 163 1.68 5.41 1.40
C THR A 163 0.42 5.04 0.63
N ALA A 164 0.41 3.90 -0.03
CA ALA A 164 -0.77 3.35 -0.71
C ALA A 164 -0.98 1.88 -0.32
N CYS A 165 -0.93 1.61 0.98
CA CYS A 165 -1.14 0.29 1.57
C CYS A 165 -1.59 0.42 3.01
N PRO A 166 -2.75 -0.16 3.40
CA PRO A 166 -3.26 -0.06 4.76
C PRO A 166 -2.32 -0.69 5.80
N PHE A 167 -1.64 -1.79 5.47
CA PHE A 167 -0.66 -2.39 6.38
C PHE A 167 0.55 -1.49 6.59
N CYS A 168 1.09 -0.89 5.52
CA CYS A 168 2.19 0.07 5.65
C CYS A 168 1.77 1.28 6.47
N MET A 169 0.54 1.77 6.27
CA MET A 169 0.01 2.90 7.03
C MET A 169 0.00 2.62 8.53
N ILE A 170 -0.55 1.46 8.95
CA ILE A 170 -0.59 1.05 10.36
C ILE A 170 0.83 0.94 10.95
N MET A 171 1.75 0.28 10.25
CA MET A 171 3.11 0.06 10.73
C MET A 171 3.91 1.36 10.89
N LEU A 172 3.72 2.30 9.96
CA LEU A 172 4.41 3.59 10.00
C LEU A 172 3.79 4.52 11.04
N ASP A 173 2.46 4.53 11.17
CA ASP A 173 1.74 5.33 12.17
C ASP A 173 2.11 4.91 13.60
N ASP A 174 2.13 3.58 13.85
CA ASP A 174 2.61 3.03 15.12
C ASP A 174 4.04 3.50 15.44
N ALA A 175 4.93 3.44 14.46
CA ALA A 175 6.33 3.82 14.66
C ALA A 175 6.53 5.35 14.76
N VAL A 176 5.73 6.18 14.08
CA VAL A 176 5.75 7.64 14.24
C VAL A 176 5.34 8.01 15.66
N LYS A 177 4.28 7.38 16.18
CA LYS A 177 3.82 7.58 17.57
C LYS A 177 4.85 7.09 18.58
N ALA A 178 5.46 5.92 18.34
CA ALA A 178 6.51 5.39 19.21
C ALA A 178 7.78 6.27 19.27
N ASN A 179 8.04 7.03 18.19
CA ASN A 179 9.10 8.06 18.16
C ASN A 179 8.68 9.40 18.82
N GLY A 180 7.48 9.49 19.41
CA GLY A 180 6.97 10.72 19.99
C GLY A 180 6.65 11.84 18.99
N LYS A 181 6.44 11.49 17.71
CA LYS A 181 6.21 12.45 16.62
C LYS A 181 4.76 12.43 16.09
N GLY A 182 3.85 11.78 16.81
CA GLY A 182 2.44 11.65 16.36
C GLY A 182 1.69 12.97 16.22
N ASP A 183 2.08 14.00 16.95
CA ASP A 183 1.47 15.35 16.85
C ASP A 183 2.11 16.22 15.76
N GLU A 184 3.32 15.86 15.30
CA GLU A 184 4.09 16.66 14.32
C GLU A 184 3.98 16.11 12.91
N VAL A 185 3.94 14.77 12.76
CA VAL A 185 3.96 14.08 11.46
C VAL A 185 2.76 13.16 11.34
N SER A 186 2.01 13.32 10.26
CA SER A 186 0.85 12.49 9.96
C SER A 186 1.21 11.36 8.99
N VAL A 187 0.68 10.16 9.24
CA VAL A 187 0.75 9.05 8.27
C VAL A 187 -0.57 8.94 7.54
N MET A 188 -0.55 9.00 6.20
CA MET A 188 -1.77 9.07 5.38
C MET A 188 -1.67 8.18 4.15
N ASP A 189 -2.80 7.57 3.78
CA ASP A 189 -2.95 7.03 2.43
C ASP A 189 -2.99 8.17 1.40
N ILE A 190 -2.53 7.91 0.16
CA ILE A 190 -2.55 8.90 -0.92
C ILE A 190 -3.96 9.44 -1.18
N SER A 191 -4.99 8.62 -1.00
CA SER A 191 -6.39 9.05 -1.14
C SER A 191 -6.80 10.07 -0.09
N GLN A 192 -6.31 9.94 1.14
CA GLN A 192 -6.56 10.91 2.21
C GLN A 192 -5.84 12.24 1.97
N VAL A 193 -4.64 12.19 1.38
CA VAL A 193 -3.93 13.43 0.99
C VAL A 193 -4.68 14.15 -0.13
N VAL A 194 -5.20 13.39 -1.10
CA VAL A 194 -6.07 13.93 -2.16
C VAL A 194 -7.35 14.53 -1.57
N GLU A 195 -8.04 13.81 -0.69
CA GLU A 195 -9.28 14.27 -0.06
C GLU A 195 -9.12 15.64 0.59
N LYS A 196 -8.03 15.85 1.35
CA LYS A 196 -7.71 17.14 1.97
C LYS A 196 -7.51 18.28 0.96
N SER A 197 -7.27 17.95 -0.31
CA SER A 197 -7.09 18.93 -1.39
C SER A 197 -8.36 19.18 -2.21
N LEU A 198 -9.46 18.51 -1.92
CA LEU A 198 -10.73 18.68 -2.63
C LEU A 198 -11.65 19.71 -1.98
N GLY A 199 -11.47 20.03 -0.70
CA GLY A 199 -12.24 21.02 0.07
C GLY A 199 -13.51 20.47 0.69
#